data_1004804037d4cb839609955533f52b15
#
_entry.id   1004804037d4cb839609955533f52b15
#
_cell.length_a   1.000
_cell.length_b   1.000
_cell.length_c   1.000
_cell.angle_alpha   90.00
_cell.angle_beta   90.00
_cell.angle_gamma   90.00
#
_symmetry.space_group_name_H-M   'P 1'
#
loop_
_entity.id
_entity.type
_entity.pdbx_description
1 polymer ?
#
loop_
_entity_poly.entity_id
_entity_poly.type
_entity_poly.pdbx_seq_one_letter_code
_entity_poly.pdbx_strand_id
1 'polypeptide(L)'
;RQLLAPPQYGVWLPPDVEHVAMNRRAAHHASVYVARPACDRLPPDVCALTVTPLVRALLGHLSHQLPGAPPSAADQRLLPVLLDQLALEPGASRFLPHSDDALLAPLLLAMTEEPGNDRSLAEWARAMHTTERTLMRRCQRELGMSLAEWRQRLRVLKARPRLALGDKVESIALDVG
;
A
#
# COMPACT_ATOMS: atom_id res chain seq x y z
N ARG A 1 -0.69 -1.72 14.56
CA ARG A 1 -0.68 -2.54 13.32
C ARG A 1 0.19 -1.84 12.30
N GLN A 2 1.15 -2.55 11.70
CA GLN A 2 2.01 -2.01 10.65
C GLN A 2 1.44 -2.36 9.28
N LEU A 3 1.51 -1.41 8.36
CA LEU A 3 0.99 -1.55 7.00
C LEU A 3 2.06 -1.12 6.01
N LEU A 4 2.29 -1.92 4.98
CA LEU A 4 3.16 -1.58 3.88
C LEU A 4 2.32 -0.99 2.75
N ALA A 5 2.61 0.27 2.38
CA ALA A 5 2.00 0.93 1.23
C ALA A 5 2.99 0.95 0.06
N PRO A 6 2.74 0.22 -1.04
CA PRO A 6 3.54 0.31 -2.26
C PRO A 6 3.42 1.70 -2.91
N PRO A 7 4.39 2.12 -3.77
CA PRO A 7 4.47 3.48 -4.31
C PRO A 7 3.25 4.00 -5.07
N GLN A 8 2.41 3.11 -5.59
CA GLN A 8 1.19 3.44 -6.34
C GLN A 8 -0.07 3.52 -5.48
N TYR A 9 0.08 3.36 -4.16
CA TYR A 9 -1.02 3.45 -3.21
C TYR A 9 -0.79 4.59 -2.23
N GLY A 10 -1.87 5.28 -1.90
CA GLY A 10 -1.95 6.15 -0.74
C GLY A 10 -2.48 5.40 0.47
N VAL A 11 -2.27 5.97 1.64
CA VAL A 11 -2.89 5.52 2.88
C VAL A 11 -3.90 6.58 3.30
N TRP A 12 -5.16 6.19 3.42
CA TRP A 12 -6.17 7.01 4.07
C TRP A 12 -6.13 6.77 5.58
N LEU A 13 -6.00 7.85 6.30
CA LEU A 13 -6.04 7.86 7.75
C LEU A 13 -7.24 8.72 8.16
N PRO A 14 -8.29 8.12 8.71
CA PRO A 14 -9.44 8.88 9.23
C PRO A 14 -9.02 9.85 10.34
N PRO A 15 -9.85 10.85 10.66
CA PRO A 15 -9.61 11.73 11.81
C PRO A 15 -9.35 10.94 13.10
N ASP A 16 -8.51 11.50 13.97
CA ASP A 16 -8.21 10.99 15.31
C ASP A 16 -7.46 9.63 15.34
N VAL A 17 -6.94 9.15 14.22
CA VAL A 17 -6.09 7.94 14.17
C VAL A 17 -4.64 8.30 14.43
N GLU A 18 -4.11 7.89 15.60
CA GLU A 18 -2.66 7.98 15.87
C GLU A 18 -1.87 7.10 14.90
N HIS A 19 -0.85 7.68 14.29
CA HIS A 19 -0.03 6.99 13.32
C HIS A 19 1.41 7.48 13.31
N VAL A 20 2.31 6.60 12.90
CA VAL A 20 3.71 6.93 12.61
C VAL A 20 4.02 6.44 11.20
N ALA A 21 4.56 7.30 10.37
CA ALA A 21 5.04 6.95 9.03
C ALA A 21 6.56 6.81 9.05
N MET A 22 7.07 5.70 8.50
CA MET A 22 8.49 5.45 8.36
C MET A 22 8.82 5.03 6.93
N ASN A 23 9.85 5.62 6.36
CA ASN A 23 10.42 5.19 5.10
C ASN A 23 11.60 4.26 5.36
N ARG A 24 11.59 3.06 4.81
CA ARG A 24 12.72 2.11 4.89
C ARG A 24 13.85 2.43 3.92
N ARG A 25 13.55 3.18 2.87
CA ARG A 25 14.50 3.70 1.86
C ARG A 25 14.17 5.16 1.60
N ALA A 26 15.10 5.89 0.99
CA ALA A 26 14.81 7.23 0.51
C ALA A 26 13.59 7.20 -0.42
N ALA A 27 12.57 7.97 -0.10
CA ALA A 27 11.33 8.04 -0.84
C ALA A 27 10.77 9.46 -0.82
N HIS A 28 10.15 9.85 -1.92
CA HIS A 28 9.33 11.05 -1.96
C HIS A 28 7.90 10.68 -1.59
N HIS A 29 7.32 11.38 -0.63
CA HIS A 29 5.92 11.24 -0.28
C HIS A 29 5.26 12.61 -0.23
N ALA A 30 3.96 12.64 -0.49
CA ALA A 30 3.13 13.81 -0.31
C ALA A 30 2.01 13.47 0.68
N SER A 31 1.74 14.39 1.61
CA SER A 31 0.59 14.30 2.51
C SER A 31 -0.47 15.30 2.08
N VAL A 32 -1.70 14.84 2.04
CA VAL A 32 -2.87 15.66 1.76
C VAL A 32 -3.77 15.64 2.98
N TYR A 33 -4.06 16.80 3.51
CA TYR A 33 -4.95 16.96 4.65
C TYR A 33 -6.35 17.29 4.18
N VAL A 34 -7.31 16.45 4.52
CA VAL A 34 -8.73 16.63 4.17
C VAL A 34 -9.45 17.27 5.34
N ALA A 35 -10.17 18.36 5.07
CA ALA A 35 -10.96 19.03 6.09
C ALA A 35 -12.04 18.09 6.68
N ARG A 36 -12.22 18.12 7.99
CA ARG A 36 -13.11 17.21 8.73
C ARG A 36 -14.52 17.06 8.09
N PRO A 37 -15.21 18.11 7.64
CA PRO A 37 -16.52 17.96 6.99
C PRO A 37 -16.50 17.19 5.66
N ALA A 38 -15.36 17.12 5.01
CA ALA A 38 -15.19 16.37 3.76
C ALA A 38 -14.80 14.91 3.99
N CYS A 39 -14.40 14.54 5.22
CA CYS A 39 -14.02 13.17 5.56
C CYS A 39 -15.22 12.20 5.53
N ASP A 40 -16.45 12.68 5.71
CA ASP A 40 -17.66 11.84 5.67
C ASP A 40 -17.88 11.16 4.30
N ARG A 41 -17.23 11.67 3.26
CA ARG A 41 -17.25 11.09 1.90
C ARG A 41 -16.23 9.96 1.71
N LEU A 42 -15.33 9.77 2.66
CA LEU A 42 -14.23 8.81 2.59
C LEU A 42 -14.49 7.63 3.55
N PRO A 43 -13.80 6.51 3.37
CA PRO A 43 -13.98 5.35 4.24
C PRO A 43 -13.79 5.67 5.73
N PRO A 44 -14.61 5.09 6.63
CA PRO A 44 -14.48 5.35 8.07
C PRO A 44 -13.23 4.72 8.69
N ASP A 45 -12.64 3.72 8.03
CA ASP A 45 -11.48 2.99 8.52
C ASP A 45 -10.22 3.31 7.73
N VAL A 46 -9.06 3.03 8.35
CA VAL A 46 -7.75 3.11 7.68
C VAL A 46 -7.74 2.16 6.49
N CYS A 47 -7.51 2.70 5.31
CA CYS A 47 -7.49 1.91 4.09
C CYS A 47 -6.43 2.37 3.08
N ALA A 48 -6.07 1.47 2.16
CA ALA A 48 -5.27 1.83 1.00
C ALA A 48 -6.16 2.50 -0.05
N LEU A 49 -5.67 3.57 -0.63
CA LEU A 49 -6.29 4.25 -1.77
C LEU A 49 -5.46 4.03 -3.02
N THR A 50 -6.10 3.68 -4.12
CA THR A 50 -5.40 3.58 -5.41
C THR A 50 -5.09 4.98 -5.93
N VAL A 51 -3.80 5.26 -6.15
CA VAL A 51 -3.38 6.51 -6.79
C VAL A 51 -3.40 6.31 -8.29
N THR A 52 -4.59 6.47 -8.89
CA THR A 52 -4.78 6.42 -10.35
C THR A 52 -4.02 7.56 -11.04
N PRO A 53 -3.78 7.50 -12.37
CA PRO A 53 -3.18 8.61 -13.10
C PRO A 53 -3.94 9.93 -12.91
N LEU A 54 -5.28 9.88 -12.86
CA LEU A 54 -6.11 11.05 -12.60
C LEU A 54 -5.90 11.61 -11.19
N VAL A 55 -5.95 10.74 -10.17
CA VAL A 55 -5.69 11.13 -8.78
C VAL A 55 -4.29 11.75 -8.65
N ARG A 56 -3.28 11.15 -9.28
CA ARG A 56 -1.91 11.67 -9.28
C ARG A 56 -1.81 13.06 -9.92
N ALA A 57 -2.48 13.27 -11.06
CA ALA A 57 -2.50 14.54 -11.74
C ALA A 57 -3.20 15.62 -10.91
N LEU A 58 -4.34 15.30 -10.28
CA LEU A 58 -5.07 16.20 -9.39
C LEU A 58 -4.23 16.56 -8.15
N LEU A 59 -3.62 15.58 -7.50
CA LEU A 59 -2.73 15.81 -6.36
C LEU A 59 -1.54 16.68 -6.75
N GLY A 60 -0.89 16.40 -7.89
CA GLY A 60 0.21 17.19 -8.42
C GLY A 60 -0.21 18.65 -8.66
N HIS A 61 -1.33 18.87 -9.34
CA HIS A 61 -1.84 20.22 -9.61
C HIS A 61 -2.13 20.98 -8.31
N LEU A 62 -2.85 20.36 -7.36
CA LEU A 62 -3.25 20.99 -6.11
C LEU A 62 -2.06 21.22 -5.14
N SER A 63 -1.00 20.40 -5.23
CA SER A 63 0.19 20.55 -4.37
C SER A 63 1.09 21.73 -4.75
N HIS A 64 0.97 22.28 -5.96
CA HIS A 64 1.74 23.44 -6.42
C HIS A 64 1.17 24.77 -5.92
N GLN A 65 0.07 24.76 -5.19
CA GLN A 65 -0.49 25.97 -4.59
C GLN A 65 0.39 26.48 -3.45
N LEU A 66 0.53 27.78 -3.36
CA LEU A 66 1.26 28.42 -2.26
C LEU A 66 0.58 28.10 -0.92
N PRO A 67 1.32 27.67 0.10
CA PRO A 67 0.78 27.44 1.43
C PRO A 67 0.07 28.70 1.95
N GLY A 68 -1.20 28.57 2.36
CA GLY A 68 -1.99 29.66 2.91
C GLY A 68 -2.74 30.52 1.88
N ALA A 69 -2.54 30.33 0.58
CA ALA A 69 -3.36 30.98 -0.44
C ALA A 69 -4.74 30.28 -0.53
N PRO A 70 -5.84 31.01 -0.61
CA PRO A 70 -7.15 30.39 -0.84
C PRO A 70 -7.14 29.71 -2.22
N PRO A 71 -7.76 28.53 -2.34
CA PRO A 71 -7.85 27.83 -3.63
C PRO A 71 -8.63 28.67 -4.64
N SER A 72 -8.18 28.69 -5.89
CA SER A 72 -8.89 29.37 -6.97
C SER A 72 -10.29 28.76 -7.18
N ALA A 73 -11.19 29.45 -7.83
CA ALA A 73 -12.52 28.90 -8.18
C ALA A 73 -12.42 27.65 -9.06
N ALA A 74 -11.34 27.50 -9.84
CA ALA A 74 -11.06 26.29 -10.60
C ALA A 74 -10.67 25.14 -9.67
N ASP A 75 -9.77 25.38 -8.73
CA ASP A 75 -9.31 24.37 -7.78
C ASP A 75 -10.40 23.90 -6.83
N GLN A 76 -11.30 24.84 -6.42
CA GLN A 76 -12.48 24.49 -5.64
C GLN A 76 -13.39 23.48 -6.35
N ARG A 77 -13.45 23.51 -7.69
CA ARG A 77 -14.18 22.50 -8.48
C ARG A 77 -13.44 21.17 -8.59
N LEU A 78 -12.10 21.18 -8.54
CA LEU A 78 -11.29 19.96 -8.61
C LEU A 78 -11.28 19.18 -7.28
N LEU A 79 -11.42 19.84 -6.15
CA LEU A 79 -11.44 19.19 -4.83
C LEU A 79 -12.55 18.13 -4.69
N PRO A 80 -13.83 18.42 -5.02
CA PRO A 80 -14.87 17.40 -5.01
C PRO A 80 -14.57 16.23 -5.93
N VAL A 81 -14.03 16.49 -7.13
CA VAL A 81 -13.66 15.44 -8.09
C VAL A 81 -12.58 14.55 -7.49
N LEU A 82 -11.56 15.12 -6.86
CA LEU A 82 -10.52 14.35 -6.17
C LEU A 82 -11.12 13.47 -5.07
N LEU A 83 -11.99 14.01 -4.21
CA LEU A 83 -12.64 13.25 -3.15
C LEU A 83 -13.51 12.12 -3.70
N ASP A 84 -14.26 12.36 -4.78
CA ASP A 84 -15.04 11.34 -5.46
C ASP A 84 -14.14 10.19 -5.97
N GLN A 85 -13.02 10.53 -6.61
CA GLN A 85 -12.07 9.51 -7.09
C GLN A 85 -11.43 8.72 -5.95
N LEU A 86 -11.17 9.34 -4.80
CA LEU A 86 -10.65 8.64 -3.63
C LEU A 86 -11.72 7.73 -2.98
N ALA A 87 -13.00 8.11 -3.03
CA ALA A 87 -14.12 7.34 -2.50
C ALA A 87 -14.52 6.15 -3.37
N LEU A 88 -14.33 6.23 -4.70
CA LEU A 88 -14.76 5.21 -5.67
C LEU A 88 -14.06 3.84 -5.50
N GLU A 89 -12.91 3.81 -4.85
CA GLU A 89 -12.18 2.57 -4.63
C GLU A 89 -11.85 2.34 -3.14
N PRO A 90 -12.81 2.01 -2.30
CA PRO A 90 -12.50 1.64 -0.93
C PRO A 90 -11.65 0.37 -0.92
N GLY A 91 -10.37 0.55 -0.72
CA GLY A 91 -9.39 -0.53 -0.72
C GLY A 91 -9.35 -1.31 0.59
N ALA A 92 -10.47 -1.79 1.09
CA ALA A 92 -10.56 -2.46 2.39
C ALA A 92 -9.63 -3.67 2.61
N SER A 93 -8.94 -4.14 1.57
CA SER A 93 -8.07 -5.33 1.66
C SER A 93 -6.70 -5.16 0.99
N ARG A 94 -6.26 -3.94 0.69
CA ARG A 94 -5.09 -3.70 -0.19
C ARG A 94 -3.79 -3.44 0.55
N PHE A 95 -3.80 -3.37 1.86
CA PHE A 95 -2.57 -3.32 2.63
C PHE A 95 -1.96 -4.70 2.77
N LEU A 96 -0.66 -4.76 2.54
CA LEU A 96 0.10 -5.91 2.92
C LEU A 96 0.53 -5.72 4.39
N PRO A 97 0.09 -6.57 5.32
CA PRO A 97 0.55 -6.49 6.69
C PRO A 97 2.07 -6.59 6.74
N HIS A 98 2.68 -5.80 7.60
CA HIS A 98 4.11 -5.84 7.85
C HIS A 98 4.38 -6.13 9.32
N SER A 99 5.57 -6.62 9.62
CA SER A 99 6.01 -6.90 10.97
C SER A 99 7.47 -6.54 11.14
N ASP A 100 7.85 -6.01 12.31
CA ASP A 100 9.25 -5.82 12.72
C ASP A 100 9.78 -6.99 13.54
N ASP A 101 9.03 -8.11 13.61
CA ASP A 101 9.51 -9.34 14.22
C ASP A 101 10.84 -9.75 13.58
N ALA A 102 11.86 -10.00 14.41
CA ALA A 102 13.23 -10.23 13.96
C ALA A 102 13.35 -11.42 12.97
N LEU A 103 12.41 -12.36 13.01
CA LEU A 103 12.35 -13.48 12.06
C LEU A 103 11.62 -13.09 10.77
N LEU A 104 10.50 -12.38 10.88
CA LEU A 104 9.66 -12.09 9.72
C LEU A 104 10.14 -10.88 8.90
N ALA A 105 10.67 -9.84 9.54
CA ALA A 105 11.07 -8.63 8.84
C ALA A 105 12.03 -8.89 7.66
N PRO A 106 13.16 -9.64 7.84
CA PRO A 106 14.06 -9.91 6.72
C PRO A 106 13.43 -10.80 5.64
N LEU A 107 12.56 -11.74 6.02
CA LEU A 107 11.84 -12.61 5.10
C LEU A 107 10.86 -11.82 4.24
N LEU A 108 10.03 -10.97 4.86
CA LEU A 108 9.07 -10.13 4.14
C LEU A 108 9.76 -9.12 3.22
N LEU A 109 10.92 -8.61 3.64
CA LEU A 109 11.75 -7.74 2.81
C LEU A 109 12.26 -8.48 1.57
N ALA A 110 12.86 -9.66 1.74
CA ALA A 110 13.36 -10.47 0.64
C ALA A 110 12.26 -10.82 -0.38
N MET A 111 11.07 -11.22 0.10
CA MET A 111 9.92 -11.47 -0.78
C MET A 111 9.42 -10.19 -1.49
N THR A 112 9.53 -9.03 -0.86
CA THR A 112 9.13 -7.76 -1.47
C THR A 112 10.09 -7.33 -2.58
N GLU A 113 11.38 -7.64 -2.42
CA GLU A 113 12.43 -7.38 -3.42
C GLU A 113 12.33 -8.33 -4.60
N GLU A 114 12.04 -9.61 -4.34
CA GLU A 114 11.91 -10.68 -5.34
C GLU A 114 10.51 -11.33 -5.27
N PRO A 115 9.44 -10.70 -5.79
CA PRO A 115 8.08 -11.25 -5.71
C PRO A 115 7.92 -12.60 -6.44
N GLY A 116 8.71 -12.82 -7.49
CA GLY A 116 8.76 -14.08 -8.25
C GLY A 116 9.50 -15.23 -7.54
N ASN A 117 10.07 -14.98 -6.37
CA ASN A 117 10.80 -16.02 -5.63
C ASN A 117 9.83 -17.12 -5.14
N ASP A 118 10.01 -18.33 -5.66
CA ASP A 118 9.12 -19.49 -5.40
C ASP A 118 9.55 -20.39 -4.25
N ARG A 119 10.50 -19.95 -3.42
CA ARG A 119 10.89 -20.74 -2.26
C ARG A 119 9.69 -21.21 -1.45
N SER A 120 9.68 -22.50 -1.14
CA SER A 120 8.70 -23.14 -0.27
C SER A 120 8.83 -22.66 1.18
N LEU A 121 7.81 -22.91 1.99
CA LEU A 121 7.84 -22.61 3.42
C LEU A 121 9.02 -23.32 4.12
N ALA A 122 9.31 -24.56 3.72
CA ALA A 122 10.42 -25.35 4.26
C ALA A 122 11.79 -24.72 3.92
N GLU A 123 11.96 -24.21 2.72
CA GLU A 123 13.19 -23.53 2.30
C GLU A 123 13.38 -22.21 3.05
N TRP A 124 12.31 -21.44 3.21
CA TRP A 124 12.35 -20.24 4.03
C TRP A 124 12.65 -20.53 5.49
N ALA A 125 12.03 -21.57 6.07
CA ALA A 125 12.30 -21.96 7.44
C ALA A 125 13.78 -22.36 7.63
N ARG A 126 14.35 -23.11 6.70
CA ARG A 126 15.79 -23.45 6.71
C ARG A 126 16.68 -22.21 6.58
N ALA A 127 16.38 -21.32 5.64
CA ALA A 127 17.14 -20.08 5.43
C ALA A 127 17.12 -19.17 6.65
N MET A 128 16.02 -19.19 7.42
CA MET A 128 15.84 -18.40 8.63
C MET A 128 16.24 -19.15 9.91
N HIS A 129 16.89 -20.30 9.80
CA HIS A 129 17.31 -21.16 10.94
C HIS A 129 16.16 -21.45 11.92
N THR A 130 14.98 -21.78 11.39
CA THR A 130 13.77 -22.04 12.18
C THR A 130 12.99 -23.24 11.63
N THR A 131 11.85 -23.56 12.23
CA THR A 131 10.95 -24.61 11.75
C THR A 131 9.75 -24.02 11.02
N GLU A 132 9.16 -24.76 10.09
CA GLU A 132 7.93 -24.38 9.40
C GLU A 132 6.81 -24.03 10.39
N ARG A 133 6.64 -24.84 11.44
CA ARG A 133 5.66 -24.62 12.49
C ARG A 133 5.84 -23.27 13.19
N THR A 134 7.08 -22.90 13.49
CA THR A 134 7.40 -21.61 14.12
C THR A 134 7.10 -20.48 13.17
N LEU A 135 7.48 -20.61 11.90
CA LEU A 135 7.26 -19.61 10.87
C LEU A 135 5.75 -19.38 10.63
N MET A 136 4.97 -20.46 10.47
CA MET A 136 3.51 -20.38 10.34
C MET A 136 2.85 -19.66 11.51
N ARG A 137 3.22 -20.06 12.75
CA ARG A 137 2.65 -19.44 13.97
C ARG A 137 2.96 -17.96 14.04
N ARG A 138 4.18 -17.55 13.69
CA ARG A 138 4.54 -16.12 13.68
C ARG A 138 3.80 -15.36 12.59
N CYS A 139 3.71 -15.90 11.37
CA CYS A 139 2.92 -15.29 10.30
C CYS A 139 1.47 -15.05 10.74
N GLN A 140 0.84 -16.08 11.32
CA GLN A 140 -0.54 -15.95 11.79
C GLN A 140 -0.69 -14.90 12.90
N ARG A 141 0.24 -14.83 13.84
CA ARG A 141 0.20 -13.89 14.95
C ARG A 141 0.46 -12.44 14.50
N GLU A 142 1.48 -12.24 13.66
CA GLU A 142 1.98 -10.91 13.31
C GLU A 142 1.24 -10.33 12.09
N LEU A 143 0.91 -11.17 11.09
CA LEU A 143 0.32 -10.74 9.83
C LEU A 143 -1.19 -11.03 9.75
N GLY A 144 -1.70 -11.93 10.60
CA GLY A 144 -3.10 -12.39 10.56
C GLY A 144 -3.39 -13.30 9.36
N MET A 145 -2.36 -13.85 8.69
CA MET A 145 -2.51 -14.70 7.51
C MET A 145 -1.30 -15.62 7.34
N SER A 146 -1.41 -16.61 6.43
CA SER A 146 -0.29 -17.47 6.05
C SER A 146 0.74 -16.73 5.19
N LEU A 147 1.99 -17.25 5.16
CA LEU A 147 3.04 -16.72 4.29
C LEU A 147 2.66 -16.85 2.80
N ALA A 148 2.00 -17.95 2.42
CA ALA A 148 1.53 -18.17 1.06
C ALA A 148 0.48 -17.14 0.64
N GLU A 149 -0.49 -16.86 1.51
CA GLU A 149 -1.48 -15.82 1.27
C GLU A 149 -0.86 -14.42 1.19
N TRP A 150 0.09 -14.13 2.08
CA TRP A 150 0.84 -12.86 2.06
C TRP A 150 1.58 -12.69 0.73
N ARG A 151 2.30 -13.74 0.26
CA ARG A 151 3.00 -13.73 -1.03
C ARG A 151 2.05 -13.51 -2.19
N GLN A 152 0.92 -14.20 -2.22
CA GLN A 152 -0.08 -14.01 -3.29
C GLN A 152 -0.61 -12.58 -3.33
N ARG A 153 -0.92 -11.99 -2.16
CA ARG A 153 -1.34 -10.59 -2.09
C ARG A 153 -0.25 -9.62 -2.58
N LEU A 154 1.02 -9.88 -2.25
CA LEU A 154 2.15 -9.11 -2.75
C LEU A 154 2.21 -9.15 -4.28
N ARG A 155 2.12 -10.34 -4.89
CA ARG A 155 2.14 -10.53 -6.35
C ARG A 155 1.01 -9.75 -7.02
N VAL A 156 -0.18 -9.85 -6.50
CA VAL A 156 -1.33 -9.07 -7.00
C VAL A 156 -1.09 -7.56 -6.89
N LEU A 157 -0.57 -7.09 -5.76
CA LEU A 157 -0.23 -5.68 -5.56
C LEU A 157 0.84 -5.19 -6.55
N LYS A 158 1.81 -6.02 -6.90
CA LYS A 158 2.85 -5.69 -7.88
C LYS A 158 2.35 -5.77 -9.32
N ALA A 159 1.45 -6.70 -9.63
CA ALA A 159 0.91 -6.92 -10.97
C ALA A 159 -0.08 -5.83 -11.41
N ARG A 160 -0.97 -5.41 -10.52
CA ARG A 160 -2.07 -4.47 -10.85
C ARG A 160 -1.64 -3.17 -11.56
N PRO A 161 -0.63 -2.42 -11.09
CA PRO A 161 -0.21 -1.19 -11.77
C PRO A 161 0.31 -1.45 -13.17
N ARG A 162 0.99 -2.55 -13.38
CA ARG A 162 1.54 -2.95 -14.68
C ARG A 162 0.42 -3.31 -15.66
N LEU A 163 -0.59 -4.04 -15.18
CA LEU A 163 -1.81 -4.32 -15.96
C LEU A 163 -2.52 -3.02 -16.35
N ALA A 164 -2.62 -2.07 -15.44
CA ALA A 164 -3.25 -0.76 -15.73
C ALA A 164 -2.47 0.07 -16.77
N LEU A 165 -1.15 -0.16 -16.90
CA LEU A 165 -0.30 0.45 -17.93
C LEU A 165 -0.34 -0.31 -19.27
N GLY A 166 -1.03 -1.45 -19.33
CA GLY A 166 -1.17 -2.26 -20.55
C GLY A 166 -0.05 -3.29 -20.75
N ASP A 167 0.77 -3.57 -19.74
CA ASP A 167 1.79 -4.63 -19.81
C ASP A 167 1.11 -5.99 -20.08
N LYS A 168 1.78 -6.85 -20.84
CA LYS A 168 1.30 -8.21 -21.11
C LYS A 168 1.28 -9.06 -19.85
N VAL A 169 0.21 -9.82 -19.64
CA VAL A 169 0.04 -10.71 -18.48
C VAL A 169 1.20 -11.69 -18.35
N GLU A 170 1.68 -12.26 -19.45
CA GLU A 170 2.80 -13.20 -19.47
C GLU A 170 4.10 -12.57 -18.95
N SER A 171 4.39 -11.33 -19.37
CA SER A 171 5.58 -10.60 -18.89
C SER A 171 5.48 -10.29 -17.39
N ILE A 172 4.28 -9.93 -16.93
CA ILE A 172 4.04 -9.67 -15.51
C ILE A 172 4.21 -10.96 -14.70
N ALA A 173 3.64 -12.08 -15.17
CA ALA A 173 3.72 -13.36 -14.49
C ALA A 173 5.17 -13.86 -14.36
N LEU A 174 6.01 -13.66 -15.37
CA LEU A 174 7.44 -14.01 -15.31
C LEU A 174 8.19 -13.23 -14.22
N ASP A 175 7.81 -11.97 -13.99
CA ASP A 175 8.49 -11.10 -13.03
C ASP A 175 7.98 -11.25 -11.59
N VAL A 176 6.70 -11.59 -11.43
CA VAL A 176 6.08 -11.65 -10.10
C VAL A 176 5.74 -13.07 -9.62
N GLY A 177 5.82 -14.06 -10.51
CA GLY A 177 5.58 -15.48 -10.22
C GLY A 177 4.13 -15.92 -10.36
#